data_a2ac9e0d10fbfe64b650d5c1f3e8aa36
#
_entry.id   a2ac9e0d10fbfe64b650d5c1f3e8aa36
#
_cell.length_a   1.000
_cell.length_b   1.000
_cell.length_c   1.000
_cell.angle_alpha   90.00
_cell.angle_beta   90.00
_cell.angle_gamma   90.00
#
_symmetry.space_group_name_H-M   'P 1'
#
loop_
_entity.id
_entity.type
_entity.pdbx_description
1 polymer ?
#
loop_
_entity_poly.entity_id
_entity_poly.type
_entity_poly.pdbx_seq_one_letter_code
_entity_poly.pdbx_strand_id
1 'polypeptide(L)'
;MCSMNQQLAYKLLAAFLVFTMLGSVFAYFFIGAKDNTTQQTNNPNTDLGKYDPSLWTINQPFYSISDSLKMTPPGAEVAYYVDLESMTPQMMQWTRSESTMIGGLIQEVDTKLYKSNATKLYYAGIREGNNSSLLLLSTMMTQNNDFEYIVVPDTNILVRQEKDIYGMYNIMGTPVIFAPPQTAENVLEIIYGQNKTNTSYDQYERLISKVEPAPFQIVNSNITFARQFYFGVGIVNGSYERTTAYLDANSTVLRKLNQSKANSTQKGFEQYQVNQSGNYTVVKIVSPELFTVLNEETS
;
A
#
# COMPACT_ATOMS: atom_id res chain seq x y z
N MET A 1 28.07 -2.16 32.38
CA MET A 1 26.81 -2.77 31.93
C MET A 1 25.75 -1.71 31.95
N CYS A 2 25.38 -1.19 30.77
CA CYS A 2 24.35 -0.16 30.65
C CYS A 2 22.99 -0.86 30.70
N SER A 3 22.18 -0.61 31.72
CA SER A 3 20.83 -1.12 31.81
C SER A 3 19.98 -0.37 30.77
N MET A 4 19.63 -1.04 29.70
CA MET A 4 18.69 -0.54 28.70
C MET A 4 17.35 -0.29 29.40
N ASN A 5 16.84 0.94 29.31
CA ASN A 5 15.59 1.34 29.94
C ASN A 5 14.47 0.40 29.48
N GLN A 6 13.77 -0.26 30.39
CA GLN A 6 12.74 -1.26 30.09
C GLN A 6 11.68 -0.74 29.11
N GLN A 7 11.33 0.56 29.20
CA GLN A 7 10.40 1.20 28.26
C GLN A 7 10.97 1.28 26.83
N LEU A 8 12.27 1.48 26.66
CA LEU A 8 12.91 1.48 25.34
C LEU A 8 12.94 0.07 24.76
N ALA A 9 13.17 -0.96 25.59
CA ALA A 9 13.15 -2.36 25.17
C ALA A 9 11.75 -2.80 24.72
N TYR A 10 10.69 -2.39 25.42
CA TYR A 10 9.30 -2.67 25.01
C TYR A 10 8.91 -1.91 23.74
N LYS A 11 9.35 -0.68 23.56
CA LYS A 11 9.11 0.10 22.32
C LYS A 11 9.82 -0.52 21.12
N LEU A 12 11.06 -0.96 21.29
CA LEU A 12 11.80 -1.69 20.26
C LEU A 12 11.18 -3.05 19.98
N LEU A 13 10.67 -3.76 20.98
CA LEU A 13 10.01 -5.04 20.82
C LEU A 13 8.65 -4.89 20.08
N ALA A 14 7.86 -3.87 20.43
CA ALA A 14 6.58 -3.59 19.74
C ALA A 14 6.82 -3.15 18.29
N ALA A 15 7.79 -2.27 18.03
CA ALA A 15 8.20 -1.91 16.68
C ALA A 15 8.72 -3.15 15.91
N PHE A 16 9.51 -4.00 16.55
CA PHE A 16 10.02 -5.24 15.96
C PHE A 16 8.92 -6.25 15.67
N LEU A 17 7.91 -6.40 16.53
CA LEU A 17 6.76 -7.28 16.29
C LEU A 17 5.88 -6.79 15.14
N VAL A 18 5.62 -5.49 15.05
CA VAL A 18 4.94 -4.90 13.89
C VAL A 18 5.80 -5.10 12.62
N PHE A 19 7.11 -4.95 12.74
CA PHE A 19 8.06 -5.12 11.64
C PHE A 19 8.17 -6.59 11.20
N THR A 20 8.18 -7.56 12.12
CA THR A 20 8.26 -8.99 11.78
C THR A 20 6.95 -9.53 11.22
N MET A 21 5.80 -9.03 11.67
CA MET A 21 4.50 -9.38 11.07
C MET A 21 4.38 -8.84 9.65
N LEU A 22 4.86 -7.64 9.38
CA LEU A 22 4.89 -7.05 8.04
C LEU A 22 5.99 -7.66 7.16
N GLY A 23 7.17 -7.93 7.72
CA GLY A 23 8.31 -8.51 7.01
C GLY A 23 8.15 -9.99 6.66
N SER A 24 7.38 -10.76 7.43
CA SER A 24 7.11 -12.17 7.14
C SER A 24 6.26 -12.36 5.88
N VAL A 25 5.34 -11.43 5.61
CA VAL A 25 4.56 -11.41 4.38
C VAL A 25 5.49 -11.17 3.19
N PHE A 26 6.43 -10.24 3.30
CA PHE A 26 7.39 -9.93 2.23
C PHE A 26 8.38 -11.07 1.98
N ALA A 27 8.97 -11.65 3.03
CA ALA A 27 9.89 -12.78 2.91
C ALA A 27 9.20 -14.01 2.30
N TYR A 28 7.93 -14.24 2.61
CA TYR A 28 7.17 -15.35 2.04
C TYR A 28 6.96 -15.20 0.53
N PHE A 29 6.68 -13.98 0.04
CA PHE A 29 6.50 -13.70 -1.38
C PHE A 29 7.81 -13.79 -2.17
N PHE A 30 8.94 -13.34 -1.60
CA PHE A 30 10.21 -13.32 -2.33
C PHE A 30 11.04 -14.62 -2.18
N ILE A 31 10.83 -15.41 -1.12
CA ILE A 31 11.56 -16.67 -0.89
C ILE A 31 10.76 -17.89 -1.35
N GLY A 32 9.42 -17.81 -1.37
CA GLY A 32 8.53 -18.92 -1.75
C GLY A 32 8.34 -19.16 -3.24
N ALA A 33 8.82 -18.27 -4.12
CA ALA A 33 8.63 -18.37 -5.57
C ALA A 33 9.72 -19.20 -6.29
N LYS A 34 10.34 -20.16 -5.61
CA LYS A 34 11.16 -21.18 -6.28
C LYS A 34 10.33 -22.44 -6.50
N ASP A 35 10.21 -22.75 -7.78
CA ASP A 35 9.73 -23.97 -8.43
C ASP A 35 8.26 -24.05 -8.80
N ASN A 36 8.13 -24.08 -10.09
CA ASN A 36 7.23 -24.75 -11.03
C ASN A 36 6.53 -23.81 -12.01
N THR A 37 7.26 -23.44 -13.06
CA THR A 37 6.59 -23.11 -14.33
C THR A 37 7.42 -23.64 -15.49
N THR A 38 7.03 -24.79 -15.98
CA THR A 38 7.41 -25.26 -17.32
C THR A 38 6.62 -24.39 -18.30
N GLN A 39 7.23 -23.31 -18.76
CA GLN A 39 6.64 -22.47 -19.81
C GLN A 39 6.83 -23.16 -21.16
N GLN A 40 5.72 -23.51 -21.78
CA GLN A 40 5.69 -23.68 -23.23
C GLN A 40 5.95 -22.32 -23.88
N THR A 41 7.14 -22.12 -24.39
CA THR A 41 7.47 -21.00 -25.28
C THR A 41 6.80 -21.23 -26.64
N ASN A 42 5.58 -20.78 -26.79
CA ASN A 42 5.05 -20.44 -28.10
C ASN A 42 5.58 -19.06 -28.44
N ASN A 43 6.55 -19.02 -29.37
CA ASN A 43 7.10 -17.79 -29.91
C ASN A 43 6.11 -17.23 -30.95
N PRO A 44 5.25 -16.24 -30.63
CA PRO A 44 4.62 -15.44 -31.66
C PRO A 44 5.66 -14.47 -32.19
N ASN A 45 5.66 -14.22 -33.48
CA ASN A 45 6.47 -13.19 -34.14
C ASN A 45 6.27 -11.85 -33.38
N THR A 46 7.22 -11.52 -32.53
CA THR A 46 7.19 -10.30 -31.72
C THR A 46 7.74 -9.19 -32.60
N ASP A 47 6.85 -8.37 -33.10
CA ASP A 47 7.22 -7.05 -33.60
C ASP A 47 7.59 -6.22 -32.37
N LEU A 48 8.89 -6.16 -32.06
CA LEU A 48 9.43 -5.30 -30.98
C LEU A 48 9.30 -3.86 -31.45
N GLY A 49 8.09 -3.34 -31.42
CA GLY A 49 7.77 -1.96 -31.77
C GLY A 49 8.43 -1.01 -30.79
N LYS A 50 9.00 0.06 -31.35
CA LYS A 50 9.44 1.22 -30.57
C LYS A 50 8.25 1.73 -29.77
N TYR A 51 8.42 1.89 -28.45
CA TYR A 51 7.39 2.40 -27.54
C TYR A 51 6.71 3.64 -28.11
N ASP A 52 5.39 3.58 -28.25
CA ASP A 52 4.50 4.67 -28.64
C ASP A 52 3.51 4.94 -27.48
N PRO A 53 3.59 6.11 -26.83
CA PRO A 53 2.66 6.47 -25.76
C PRO A 53 1.19 6.43 -26.14
N SER A 54 0.85 6.59 -27.43
CA SER A 54 -0.52 6.51 -27.92
C SER A 54 -1.14 5.11 -27.85
N LEU A 55 -0.29 4.07 -27.72
CA LEU A 55 -0.73 2.69 -27.54
C LEU A 55 -1.19 2.35 -26.12
N TRP A 56 -0.98 3.26 -25.19
CA TRP A 56 -1.40 3.05 -23.81
C TRP A 56 -2.90 3.20 -23.66
N THR A 57 -3.57 2.13 -23.34
CA THR A 57 -5.03 2.13 -23.13
C THR A 57 -5.43 2.16 -21.67
N ILE A 58 -4.52 1.81 -20.76
CA ILE A 58 -4.81 1.89 -19.32
C ILE A 58 -4.73 3.35 -18.90
N ASN A 59 -5.89 3.93 -18.62
CA ASN A 59 -6.03 5.29 -18.11
C ASN A 59 -7.10 5.32 -17.02
N GLN A 60 -6.73 4.80 -15.86
CA GLN A 60 -7.57 4.75 -14.68
C GLN A 60 -6.79 5.32 -13.49
N PRO A 61 -6.59 6.65 -13.43
CA PRO A 61 -5.83 7.28 -12.37
C PRO A 61 -6.44 7.01 -11.00
N PHE A 62 -5.60 6.97 -9.96
CA PHE A 62 -6.02 6.77 -8.58
C PHE A 62 -5.44 7.89 -7.70
N TYR A 63 -6.23 8.33 -6.72
CA TYR A 63 -5.92 9.47 -5.85
C TYR A 63 -6.07 9.14 -4.37
N SER A 64 -6.43 7.91 -4.05
CA SER A 64 -6.63 7.44 -2.69
C SER A 64 -6.51 5.92 -2.62
N ILE A 65 -6.41 5.40 -1.40
CA ILE A 65 -6.50 3.95 -1.18
C ILE A 65 -7.85 3.40 -1.62
N SER A 66 -8.92 4.21 -1.51
CA SER A 66 -10.27 3.86 -1.99
C SER A 66 -10.31 3.58 -3.48
N ASP A 67 -9.71 4.47 -4.29
CA ASP A 67 -9.67 4.31 -5.75
C ASP A 67 -8.86 3.08 -6.15
N SER A 68 -7.73 2.87 -5.47
CA SER A 68 -6.86 1.73 -5.72
C SER A 68 -7.54 0.39 -5.37
N LEU A 69 -8.26 0.35 -4.24
CA LEU A 69 -9.02 -0.84 -3.83
C LEU A 69 -10.15 -1.19 -4.80
N LYS A 70 -10.73 -0.21 -5.50
CA LYS A 70 -11.74 -0.43 -6.56
C LYS A 70 -11.16 -1.09 -7.81
N MET A 71 -9.84 -1.04 -8.00
CA MET A 71 -9.13 -1.75 -9.06
C MET A 71 -8.53 -3.08 -8.58
N THR A 72 -8.58 -3.35 -7.27
CA THR A 72 -7.96 -4.53 -6.67
C THR A 72 -8.95 -5.69 -6.62
N PRO A 73 -8.59 -6.88 -7.11
CA PRO A 73 -9.39 -8.09 -6.93
C PRO A 73 -9.76 -8.32 -5.46
N PRO A 74 -10.85 -9.05 -5.16
CA PRO A 74 -11.24 -9.36 -3.79
C PRO A 74 -10.13 -10.06 -3.00
N GLY A 75 -10.07 -9.82 -1.69
CA GLY A 75 -9.17 -10.55 -0.79
C GLY A 75 -7.92 -9.77 -0.38
N ALA A 76 -7.83 -8.46 -0.60
CA ALA A 76 -6.72 -7.67 -0.03
C ALA A 76 -6.76 -7.73 1.51
N GLU A 77 -5.75 -8.36 2.09
CA GLU A 77 -5.58 -8.42 3.55
C GLU A 77 -4.90 -7.14 4.06
N VAL A 78 -3.96 -6.61 3.31
CA VAL A 78 -3.24 -5.37 3.61
C VAL A 78 -3.07 -4.57 2.33
N ALA A 79 -3.26 -3.25 2.41
CA ALA A 79 -2.94 -2.36 1.32
C ALA A 79 -2.33 -1.05 1.83
N TYR A 80 -1.42 -0.50 1.03
CA TYR A 80 -0.73 0.78 1.24
C TYR A 80 -1.00 1.69 0.06
N TYR A 81 -1.27 2.94 0.33
CA TYR A 81 -1.32 4.01 -0.66
C TYR A 81 -0.39 5.13 -0.24
N VAL A 82 0.39 5.63 -1.20
CA VAL A 82 1.38 6.69 -0.98
C VAL A 82 1.30 7.69 -2.13
N ASP A 83 0.98 8.93 -1.82
CA ASP A 83 1.04 10.07 -2.75
C ASP A 83 2.26 10.93 -2.42
N LEU A 84 3.37 10.64 -3.08
CA LEU A 84 4.65 11.30 -2.85
C LEU A 84 4.63 12.78 -3.27
N GLU A 85 3.74 13.16 -4.21
CA GLU A 85 3.61 14.56 -4.66
C GLU A 85 2.92 15.45 -3.61
N SER A 86 2.03 14.86 -2.81
CA SER A 86 1.26 15.58 -1.78
C SER A 86 1.94 15.58 -0.41
N MET A 87 3.12 14.96 -0.29
CA MET A 87 3.86 14.88 0.98
C MET A 87 4.75 16.09 1.22
N THR A 88 4.90 16.48 2.49
CA THR A 88 6.00 17.38 2.89
C THR A 88 7.35 16.68 2.74
N PRO A 89 8.45 17.43 2.66
CA PRO A 89 9.79 16.86 2.66
C PRO A 89 10.06 15.91 3.84
N GLN A 90 9.54 16.23 5.04
CA GLN A 90 9.69 15.40 6.22
C GLN A 90 8.90 14.09 6.13
N MET A 91 7.65 14.15 5.65
CA MET A 91 6.85 12.93 5.38
C MET A 91 7.51 12.07 4.31
N MET A 92 8.00 12.69 3.23
CA MET A 92 8.69 11.98 2.15
C MET A 92 9.97 11.30 2.65
N GLN A 93 10.77 11.99 3.48
CA GLN A 93 11.98 11.41 4.08
C GLN A 93 11.64 10.22 4.97
N TRP A 94 10.59 10.33 5.79
CA TRP A 94 10.11 9.23 6.62
C TRP A 94 9.64 8.05 5.75
N THR A 95 8.80 8.30 4.75
CA THR A 95 8.22 7.26 3.88
C THR A 95 9.31 6.54 3.08
N ARG A 96 10.32 7.25 2.59
CA ARG A 96 11.46 6.69 1.84
C ARG A 96 12.55 6.09 2.72
N SER A 97 12.41 6.13 4.03
CA SER A 97 13.39 5.55 4.95
C SER A 97 13.53 4.05 4.72
N GLU A 98 14.76 3.55 4.63
CA GLU A 98 15.06 2.12 4.51
C GLU A 98 14.51 1.28 5.68
N SER A 99 14.21 1.93 6.80
CA SER A 99 13.59 1.27 7.95
C SER A 99 12.10 0.97 7.75
N THR A 100 11.49 1.45 6.67
CA THR A 100 10.09 1.18 6.33
C THR A 100 10.00 0.20 5.16
N MET A 101 9.04 -0.71 5.20
CA MET A 101 8.78 -1.63 4.08
C MET A 101 8.46 -0.85 2.79
N ILE A 102 7.67 0.21 2.89
CA ILE A 102 7.27 1.00 1.75
C ILE A 102 8.44 1.79 1.14
N GLY A 103 9.40 2.22 1.97
CA GLY A 103 10.62 2.88 1.51
C GLY A 103 11.47 1.98 0.64
N GLY A 104 11.66 0.73 1.06
CA GLY A 104 12.33 -0.30 0.24
C GLY A 104 11.60 -0.56 -1.07
N LEU A 105 10.27 -0.63 -1.05
CA LEU A 105 9.47 -0.81 -2.26
C LEU A 105 9.59 0.39 -3.22
N ILE A 106 9.53 1.62 -2.71
CA ILE A 106 9.72 2.84 -3.52
C ILE A 106 11.11 2.83 -4.18
N GLN A 107 12.15 2.49 -3.42
CA GLN A 107 13.51 2.41 -3.96
C GLN A 107 13.61 1.38 -5.08
N GLU A 108 13.02 0.20 -4.91
CA GLU A 108 12.99 -0.85 -5.95
C GLU A 108 12.27 -0.37 -7.21
N VAL A 109 11.11 0.28 -7.04
CA VAL A 109 10.31 0.87 -8.13
C VAL A 109 11.13 1.92 -8.87
N ASP A 110 11.71 2.88 -8.14
CA ASP A 110 12.42 4.02 -8.73
C ASP A 110 13.71 3.58 -9.44
N THR A 111 14.48 2.64 -8.88
CA THR A 111 15.84 2.34 -9.35
C THR A 111 15.91 1.14 -10.28
N LYS A 112 15.11 0.10 -10.03
CA LYS A 112 15.20 -1.15 -10.79
C LYS A 112 14.03 -1.34 -11.75
N LEU A 113 12.79 -1.20 -11.25
CA LEU A 113 11.65 -1.50 -12.10
C LEU A 113 11.45 -0.47 -13.20
N TYR A 114 11.50 0.82 -12.88
CA TYR A 114 11.16 1.86 -13.86
C TYR A 114 12.28 2.85 -14.16
N LYS A 115 13.31 2.93 -13.34
CA LYS A 115 14.39 3.93 -13.45
C LYS A 115 13.84 5.35 -13.56
N SER A 116 12.77 5.60 -12.82
CA SER A 116 12.04 6.86 -12.77
C SER A 116 11.38 7.01 -11.41
N ASN A 117 11.27 8.24 -10.91
CA ASN A 117 10.67 8.49 -9.61
C ASN A 117 9.15 8.25 -9.65
N ALA A 118 8.68 7.40 -8.77
CA ALA A 118 7.25 7.22 -8.53
C ALA A 118 6.65 8.52 -7.96
N THR A 119 5.46 8.87 -8.42
CA THR A 119 4.65 9.97 -7.89
C THR A 119 3.57 9.47 -6.96
N LYS A 120 2.94 8.35 -7.33
CA LYS A 120 1.99 7.62 -6.49
C LYS A 120 2.31 6.14 -6.54
N LEU A 121 2.06 5.47 -5.42
CA LEU A 121 2.30 4.05 -5.29
C LEU A 121 1.18 3.42 -4.46
N TYR A 122 0.64 2.33 -4.95
CA TYR A 122 -0.26 1.47 -4.22
C TYR A 122 0.28 0.05 -4.22
N TYR A 123 0.28 -0.59 -3.07
CA TYR A 123 0.67 -1.98 -2.89
C TYR A 123 -0.43 -2.72 -2.14
N ALA A 124 -0.79 -3.91 -2.60
CA ALA A 124 -1.72 -4.79 -1.89
C ALA A 124 -1.19 -6.22 -1.83
N GLY A 125 -1.30 -6.82 -0.64
CA GLY A 125 -1.20 -8.26 -0.44
C GLY A 125 -2.60 -8.85 -0.51
N ILE A 126 -2.83 -9.72 -1.50
CA ILE A 126 -4.14 -10.31 -1.80
C ILE A 126 -4.09 -11.80 -1.45
N ARG A 127 -5.10 -12.28 -0.75
CA ARG A 127 -5.26 -13.70 -0.44
C ARG A 127 -6.39 -14.32 -1.22
N GLU A 128 -6.07 -15.34 -2.00
CA GLU A 128 -7.02 -16.13 -2.79
C GLU A 128 -6.99 -17.58 -2.31
N GLY A 129 -7.86 -17.92 -1.36
CA GLY A 129 -7.87 -19.23 -0.72
C GLY A 129 -6.58 -19.51 0.06
N ASN A 130 -5.79 -20.49 -0.40
CA ASN A 130 -4.48 -20.83 0.20
C ASN A 130 -3.31 -20.12 -0.48
N ASN A 131 -3.55 -19.40 -1.56
CA ASN A 131 -2.53 -18.68 -2.31
C ASN A 131 -2.51 -17.21 -1.88
N SER A 132 -1.34 -16.62 -1.98
CA SER A 132 -1.16 -15.19 -1.77
C SER A 132 -0.56 -14.58 -3.02
N SER A 133 -1.06 -13.43 -3.42
CA SER A 133 -0.52 -12.67 -4.53
C SER A 133 -0.26 -11.22 -4.12
N LEU A 134 0.49 -10.50 -4.94
CA LEU A 134 0.72 -9.09 -4.75
C LEU A 134 0.21 -8.29 -5.94
N LEU A 135 -0.17 -7.06 -5.68
CA LEU A 135 -0.49 -6.06 -6.70
C LEU A 135 0.25 -4.77 -6.38
N LEU A 136 0.99 -4.25 -7.35
CA LEU A 136 1.60 -2.94 -7.29
C LEU A 136 1.03 -2.08 -8.42
N LEU A 137 0.47 -0.92 -8.08
CA LEU A 137 0.08 0.13 -9.01
C LEU A 137 1.00 1.33 -8.80
N SER A 138 1.50 1.93 -9.87
CA SER A 138 2.41 3.08 -9.77
C SER A 138 2.15 4.10 -10.86
N THR A 139 2.29 5.38 -10.51
CA THR A 139 2.45 6.48 -11.46
C THR A 139 3.82 7.10 -11.28
N MET A 140 4.37 7.69 -12.35
CA MET A 140 5.75 8.18 -12.40
C MET A 140 5.81 9.59 -12.98
N MET A 141 6.81 10.38 -12.58
CA MET A 141 7.03 11.72 -13.14
C MET A 141 7.27 11.69 -14.65
N THR A 142 8.13 10.79 -15.09
CA THR A 142 8.43 10.54 -16.50
C THR A 142 8.53 9.05 -16.70
N GLN A 143 8.02 8.58 -17.83
CA GLN A 143 8.14 7.17 -18.14
C GLN A 143 9.41 6.94 -18.93
N ASN A 144 10.16 5.94 -18.51
CA ASN A 144 11.38 5.53 -19.22
C ASN A 144 10.99 4.60 -20.37
N ASN A 145 11.51 4.90 -21.55
CA ASN A 145 11.22 4.17 -22.80
C ASN A 145 12.30 3.15 -23.18
N ASP A 146 13.30 2.94 -22.32
CA ASP A 146 14.44 2.08 -22.60
C ASP A 146 14.16 0.58 -22.34
N PHE A 147 12.89 0.19 -22.25
CA PHE A 147 12.49 -1.18 -21.99
C PHE A 147 11.89 -1.85 -23.24
N GLU A 148 12.05 -3.16 -23.33
CA GLU A 148 11.40 -3.96 -24.36
C GLU A 148 9.95 -4.24 -23.97
N TYR A 149 9.03 -4.03 -24.91
CA TYR A 149 7.59 -4.25 -24.72
C TYR A 149 7.06 -5.24 -25.75
N ILE A 150 6.06 -6.01 -25.34
CA ILE A 150 5.22 -6.81 -26.23
C ILE A 150 3.84 -6.17 -26.26
N VAL A 151 3.29 -5.99 -27.46
CA VAL A 151 1.90 -5.63 -27.65
C VAL A 151 1.06 -6.90 -27.56
N VAL A 152 0.09 -6.92 -26.65
CA VAL A 152 -0.87 -8.05 -26.58
C VAL A 152 -1.73 -8.05 -27.84
N PRO A 153 -1.81 -9.16 -28.62
CA PRO A 153 -2.60 -9.22 -29.85
C PRO A 153 -4.04 -8.71 -29.64
N ASP A 154 -4.57 -8.02 -30.66
CA ASP A 154 -5.93 -7.47 -30.68
C ASP A 154 -6.24 -6.46 -29.56
N THR A 155 -5.23 -5.96 -28.88
CA THR A 155 -5.34 -4.92 -27.85
C THR A 155 -4.27 -3.86 -28.04
N ASN A 156 -4.40 -2.73 -27.35
CA ASN A 156 -3.33 -1.73 -27.24
C ASN A 156 -2.58 -1.84 -25.90
N ILE A 157 -2.56 -3.04 -25.30
CA ILE A 157 -1.91 -3.24 -24.01
C ILE A 157 -0.43 -3.57 -24.24
N LEU A 158 0.45 -2.79 -23.61
CA LEU A 158 1.88 -3.01 -23.61
C LEU A 158 2.29 -3.76 -22.34
N VAL A 159 2.94 -4.90 -22.54
CA VAL A 159 3.52 -5.69 -21.45
C VAL A 159 5.02 -5.68 -21.57
N ARG A 160 5.70 -5.24 -20.52
CA ARG A 160 7.16 -5.34 -20.43
C ARG A 160 7.54 -6.76 -20.06
N GLN A 161 8.44 -7.35 -20.81
CA GLN A 161 9.02 -8.65 -20.52
C GLN A 161 10.52 -8.50 -20.23
N GLU A 162 10.91 -8.75 -19.01
CA GLU A 162 12.31 -8.90 -18.63
C GLU A 162 12.45 -10.17 -17.77
N LYS A 163 13.60 -10.87 -17.91
CA LYS A 163 13.85 -12.10 -17.16
C LYS A 163 13.94 -11.87 -15.65
N ASP A 164 14.21 -10.63 -15.23
CA ASP A 164 14.51 -10.27 -13.85
C ASP A 164 13.30 -9.80 -13.05
N ILE A 165 12.09 -9.80 -13.63
CA ILE A 165 10.86 -9.39 -12.92
C ILE A 165 10.10 -10.56 -12.27
N TYR A 166 10.81 -11.62 -11.92
CA TYR A 166 10.27 -12.73 -11.12
C TYR A 166 9.00 -13.39 -11.68
N GLY A 167 8.83 -13.40 -13.00
CA GLY A 167 7.62 -13.94 -13.65
C GLY A 167 6.36 -13.08 -13.48
N MET A 168 6.51 -11.85 -13.01
CA MET A 168 5.41 -10.90 -12.92
C MET A 168 5.08 -10.29 -14.28
N TYR A 169 3.84 -9.87 -14.47
CA TYR A 169 3.46 -8.98 -15.55
C TYR A 169 3.69 -7.54 -15.13
N ASN A 170 4.31 -6.78 -16.03
CA ASN A 170 4.48 -5.35 -15.89
C ASN A 170 3.75 -4.68 -17.06
N ILE A 171 2.50 -4.26 -16.81
CA ILE A 171 1.61 -3.69 -17.81
C ILE A 171 1.71 -2.18 -17.74
N MET A 172 2.04 -1.56 -18.88
CA MET A 172 2.27 -0.13 -18.97
C MET A 172 0.96 0.63 -19.08
N GLY A 173 0.89 1.79 -18.44
CA GLY A 173 -0.29 2.65 -18.43
C GLY A 173 -0.28 3.68 -17.29
N THR A 174 -1.42 4.24 -17.03
CA THR A 174 -1.69 5.10 -15.88
C THR A 174 -2.87 4.49 -15.09
N PRO A 175 -2.58 3.72 -14.04
CA PRO A 175 -1.27 3.33 -13.50
C PRO A 175 -0.54 2.26 -14.32
N VAL A 176 0.76 2.11 -14.07
CA VAL A 176 1.48 0.89 -14.40
C VAL A 176 1.05 -0.20 -13.42
N ILE A 177 0.78 -1.39 -13.94
CA ILE A 177 0.37 -2.56 -13.14
C ILE A 177 1.53 -3.55 -13.08
N PHE A 178 1.93 -3.96 -11.88
CA PHE A 178 2.91 -5.00 -11.64
C PHE A 178 2.33 -6.06 -10.71
N ALA A 179 2.14 -7.26 -11.23
CA ALA A 179 1.48 -8.35 -10.50
C ALA A 179 1.77 -9.71 -11.16
N PRO A 180 1.51 -10.85 -10.47
CA PRO A 180 1.43 -12.14 -11.13
C PRO A 180 0.41 -12.13 -12.28
N PRO A 181 0.59 -12.98 -13.33
CA PRO A 181 -0.23 -12.95 -14.54
C PRO A 181 -1.74 -12.94 -14.25
N GLN A 182 -2.23 -13.87 -13.45
CA GLN A 182 -3.66 -13.97 -13.14
C GLN A 182 -4.20 -12.73 -12.39
N THR A 183 -3.43 -12.20 -11.46
CA THR A 183 -3.83 -10.98 -10.72
C THR A 183 -3.86 -9.78 -11.66
N ALA A 184 -2.90 -9.66 -12.57
CA ALA A 184 -2.86 -8.58 -13.56
C ALA A 184 -4.07 -8.66 -14.51
N GLU A 185 -4.43 -9.86 -14.98
CA GLU A 185 -5.62 -10.10 -15.80
C GLU A 185 -6.90 -9.70 -15.06
N ASN A 186 -7.06 -10.12 -13.81
CA ASN A 186 -8.21 -9.74 -12.98
C ASN A 186 -8.32 -8.21 -12.81
N VAL A 187 -7.19 -7.52 -12.63
CA VAL A 187 -7.16 -6.04 -12.56
C VAL A 187 -7.62 -5.40 -13.87
N LEU A 188 -7.16 -5.93 -15.02
CA LEU A 188 -7.61 -5.45 -16.33
C LEU A 188 -9.10 -5.67 -16.55
N GLU A 189 -9.62 -6.84 -16.19
CA GLU A 189 -11.06 -7.12 -16.28
C GLU A 189 -11.90 -6.16 -15.45
N ILE A 190 -11.43 -5.80 -14.24
CA ILE A 190 -12.08 -4.79 -13.39
C ILE A 190 -12.04 -3.42 -14.05
N ILE A 191 -10.88 -2.97 -14.55
CA ILE A 191 -10.71 -1.65 -15.17
C ILE A 191 -11.58 -1.51 -16.43
N TYR A 192 -11.65 -2.54 -17.26
CA TYR A 192 -12.47 -2.52 -18.47
C TYR A 192 -13.95 -2.84 -18.23
N GLY A 193 -14.35 -3.07 -16.98
CA GLY A 193 -15.74 -3.36 -16.62
C GLY A 193 -16.28 -4.67 -17.17
N GLN A 194 -15.40 -5.58 -17.61
CA GLN A 194 -15.80 -6.90 -18.11
C GLN A 194 -16.25 -7.80 -16.97
N ASN A 195 -15.65 -7.65 -15.82
CA ASN A 195 -16.00 -8.36 -14.60
C ASN A 195 -16.67 -7.41 -13.61
N LYS A 196 -17.98 -7.55 -13.42
CA LYS A 196 -18.73 -6.80 -12.38
C LYS A 196 -18.61 -7.46 -11.01
N THR A 197 -17.53 -8.18 -10.77
CA THR A 197 -17.29 -8.83 -9.48
C THR A 197 -17.00 -7.80 -8.41
N ASN A 198 -17.23 -8.19 -7.17
CA ASN A 198 -16.80 -7.44 -6.00
C ASN A 198 -15.30 -7.15 -6.07
N THR A 199 -14.89 -6.01 -5.55
CA THR A 199 -13.50 -5.61 -5.44
C THR A 199 -13.09 -5.62 -3.97
N SER A 200 -11.80 -5.45 -3.69
CA SER A 200 -11.36 -5.30 -2.31
C SER A 200 -11.90 -4.03 -1.63
N TYR A 201 -12.40 -3.05 -2.42
CA TYR A 201 -13.10 -1.89 -1.87
C TYR A 201 -14.33 -2.29 -1.06
N ASP A 202 -15.13 -3.24 -1.52
CA ASP A 202 -16.37 -3.66 -0.86
C ASP A 202 -16.11 -4.19 0.56
N GLN A 203 -14.95 -4.82 0.76
CA GLN A 203 -14.51 -5.28 2.08
C GLN A 203 -14.26 -4.12 3.05
N TYR A 204 -13.65 -3.02 2.57
CA TYR A 204 -13.20 -1.90 3.40
C TYR A 204 -14.11 -0.68 3.34
N GLU A 205 -15.10 -0.64 2.45
CA GLU A 205 -15.99 0.51 2.21
C GLU A 205 -16.50 1.14 3.51
N ARG A 206 -17.02 0.29 4.40
CA ARG A 206 -17.61 0.74 5.68
C ARG A 206 -16.60 1.44 6.58
N LEU A 207 -15.34 1.01 6.57
CA LEU A 207 -14.27 1.61 7.36
C LEU A 207 -13.76 2.90 6.70
N ILE A 208 -13.47 2.83 5.41
CA ILE A 208 -12.92 3.95 4.63
C ILE A 208 -13.91 5.12 4.56
N SER A 209 -15.23 4.85 4.51
CA SER A 209 -16.26 5.91 4.53
C SER A 209 -16.31 6.74 5.82
N LYS A 210 -15.56 6.37 6.85
CA LYS A 210 -15.48 7.10 8.15
C LYS A 210 -14.25 7.99 8.27
N VAL A 211 -13.39 8.01 7.27
CA VAL A 211 -12.11 8.73 7.31
C VAL A 211 -11.92 9.56 6.04
N GLU A 212 -11.14 10.63 6.18
CA GLU A 212 -10.73 11.45 5.04
C GLU A 212 -9.50 10.84 4.36
N PRO A 213 -9.35 11.00 3.04
CA PRO A 213 -8.14 10.61 2.33
C PRO A 213 -6.90 11.35 2.86
N ALA A 214 -5.76 10.67 2.85
CA ALA A 214 -4.48 11.23 3.27
C ALA A 214 -3.37 10.82 2.27
N PRO A 215 -2.25 11.56 2.18
CA PRO A 215 -1.14 11.20 1.30
C PRO A 215 -0.50 9.85 1.63
N PHE A 216 -0.55 9.42 2.89
CA PHE A 216 -0.12 8.09 3.31
C PHE A 216 -1.30 7.37 3.94
N GLN A 217 -1.65 6.21 3.43
CA GLN A 217 -2.80 5.44 3.91
C GLN A 217 -2.47 3.95 3.96
N ILE A 218 -2.97 3.27 4.98
CA ILE A 218 -2.89 1.80 5.13
C ILE A 218 -4.27 1.28 5.49
N VAL A 219 -4.66 0.15 4.94
CA VAL A 219 -5.75 -0.70 5.46
C VAL A 219 -5.21 -2.09 5.75
N ASN A 220 -5.74 -2.73 6.78
CA ASN A 220 -5.34 -4.08 7.16
C ASN A 220 -6.52 -4.82 7.81
N SER A 221 -6.78 -6.04 7.35
CA SER A 221 -7.76 -6.97 7.94
C SER A 221 -7.11 -8.22 8.53
N ASN A 222 -5.79 -8.39 8.37
CA ASN A 222 -5.03 -9.49 8.95
C ASN A 222 -4.34 -9.05 10.26
N ILE A 223 -5.16 -8.68 11.25
CA ILE A 223 -4.73 -8.18 12.55
C ILE A 223 -5.54 -8.86 13.66
N THR A 224 -5.00 -8.84 14.89
CA THR A 224 -5.62 -9.51 16.05
C THR A 224 -6.38 -8.56 16.98
N PHE A 225 -6.19 -7.26 16.83
CA PHE A 225 -6.71 -6.26 17.75
C PHE A 225 -8.00 -5.57 17.27
N ALA A 226 -8.38 -5.78 16.01
CA ALA A 226 -9.64 -5.34 15.40
C ALA A 226 -9.96 -6.23 14.20
N ARG A 227 -11.19 -6.17 13.69
CA ARG A 227 -11.55 -6.86 12.44
C ARG A 227 -10.95 -6.18 11.22
N GLN A 228 -10.89 -4.85 11.22
CA GLN A 228 -10.24 -4.03 10.20
C GLN A 228 -9.61 -2.80 10.84
N PHE A 229 -8.57 -2.33 10.23
CA PHE A 229 -7.77 -1.20 10.66
C PHE A 229 -7.48 -0.27 9.48
N TYR A 230 -7.58 1.02 9.72
CA TYR A 230 -7.11 2.07 8.82
C TYR A 230 -6.12 2.96 9.57
N PHE A 231 -5.10 3.38 8.85
CA PHE A 231 -4.13 4.36 9.31
C PHE A 231 -3.87 5.35 8.16
N GLY A 232 -4.00 6.63 8.43
CA GLY A 232 -3.72 7.69 7.49
C GLY A 232 -2.89 8.79 8.13
N VAL A 233 -1.95 9.38 7.39
CA VAL A 233 -1.14 10.52 7.81
C VAL A 233 -1.18 11.58 6.73
N GLY A 234 -1.52 12.81 7.11
CA GLY A 234 -1.61 13.96 6.23
C GLY A 234 -1.28 15.25 6.97
N ILE A 235 -1.67 16.38 6.35
CA ILE A 235 -1.47 17.72 6.90
C ILE A 235 -2.80 18.43 6.95
N VAL A 236 -3.07 19.05 8.09
CA VAL A 236 -4.25 19.89 8.31
C VAL A 236 -3.78 21.20 8.96
N ASN A 237 -4.07 22.33 8.32
CA ASN A 237 -3.72 23.66 8.81
C ASN A 237 -2.23 23.86 9.17
N GLY A 238 -1.33 23.18 8.45
CA GLY A 238 0.11 23.27 8.67
C GLY A 238 0.68 22.32 9.73
N SER A 239 -0.17 21.58 10.44
CA SER A 239 0.22 20.53 11.39
C SER A 239 0.00 19.14 10.80
N TYR A 240 0.69 18.14 11.31
CA TYR A 240 0.49 16.75 10.92
C TYR A 240 -0.73 16.17 11.61
N GLU A 241 -1.62 15.56 10.83
CA GLU A 241 -2.75 14.80 11.34
C GLU A 241 -2.53 13.31 11.08
N ARG A 242 -2.75 12.50 12.11
CA ARG A 242 -2.92 11.06 11.96
C ARG A 242 -4.35 10.68 12.27
N THR A 243 -4.99 10.02 11.31
CA THR A 243 -6.28 9.38 11.50
C THR A 243 -6.09 7.86 11.58
N THR A 244 -6.59 7.26 12.64
CA THR A 244 -6.62 5.81 12.82
C THR A 244 -8.06 5.39 13.00
N ALA A 245 -8.52 4.38 12.25
CA ALA A 245 -9.88 3.88 12.42
C ALA A 245 -9.89 2.36 12.59
N TYR A 246 -10.82 1.90 13.40
CA TYR A 246 -10.99 0.50 13.74
C TYR A 246 -12.43 0.08 13.50
N LEU A 247 -12.61 -1.10 12.92
CA LEU A 247 -13.87 -1.80 12.91
C LEU A 247 -13.77 -2.98 13.88
N ASP A 248 -14.68 -3.06 14.84
CA ASP A 248 -14.69 -4.10 15.90
C ASP A 248 -13.36 -4.16 16.68
N ALA A 249 -12.89 -3.02 17.19
CA ALA A 249 -11.71 -2.97 18.06
C ALA A 249 -11.95 -3.78 19.36
N ASN A 250 -10.93 -4.52 19.79
CA ASN A 250 -11.00 -5.24 21.06
C ASN A 250 -10.94 -4.26 22.28
N SER A 251 -11.36 -4.75 23.44
CA SER A 251 -11.44 -3.95 24.68
C SER A 251 -10.08 -3.42 25.13
N THR A 252 -8.98 -4.11 24.79
CA THR A 252 -7.62 -3.68 25.14
C THR A 252 -7.24 -2.41 24.38
N VAL A 253 -7.51 -2.37 23.06
CA VAL A 253 -7.30 -1.18 22.25
C VAL A 253 -8.11 -0.02 22.77
N LEU A 254 -9.44 -0.23 23.00
CA LEU A 254 -10.32 0.83 23.47
C LEU A 254 -9.86 1.43 24.81
N ARG A 255 -9.39 0.59 25.73
CA ARG A 255 -8.85 1.05 27.02
C ARG A 255 -7.56 1.86 26.82
N LYS A 256 -6.63 1.40 25.99
CA LYS A 256 -5.39 2.13 25.70
C LYS A 256 -5.67 3.49 25.06
N LEU A 257 -6.58 3.56 24.09
CA LEU A 257 -6.96 4.81 23.42
C LEU A 257 -7.52 5.84 24.42
N ASN A 258 -8.37 5.41 25.35
CA ASN A 258 -8.92 6.28 26.39
C ASN A 258 -7.85 6.76 27.39
N GLN A 259 -6.88 5.89 27.72
CA GLN A 259 -5.73 6.29 28.56
C GLN A 259 -4.82 7.27 27.84
N SER A 260 -4.52 7.05 26.57
CA SER A 260 -3.72 7.96 25.75
C SER A 260 -4.40 9.32 25.59
N LYS A 261 -5.72 9.35 25.38
CA LYS A 261 -6.51 10.57 25.34
C LYS A 261 -6.40 11.37 26.65
N ALA A 262 -6.49 10.70 27.80
CA ALA A 262 -6.38 11.35 29.10
C ALA A 262 -5.01 12.03 29.33
N ASN A 263 -3.95 11.49 28.71
CA ASN A 263 -2.56 11.97 28.84
C ASN A 263 -2.10 12.82 27.64
N SER A 264 -3.00 13.14 26.71
CA SER A 264 -2.65 13.73 25.41
C SER A 264 -2.00 15.11 25.52
N THR A 265 -2.48 15.95 26.43
CA THR A 265 -1.94 17.30 26.67
C THR A 265 -0.46 17.27 27.12
N GLN A 266 -0.08 16.27 27.90
CA GLN A 266 1.29 16.10 28.36
C GLN A 266 2.25 15.61 27.26
N LYS A 267 1.69 15.04 26.18
CA LYS A 267 2.44 14.50 25.04
C LYS A 267 2.64 15.52 23.92
N GLY A 268 2.14 16.75 24.05
CA GLY A 268 2.31 17.83 23.06
C GLY A 268 1.39 17.72 21.84
N PHE A 269 0.25 17.03 21.95
CA PHE A 269 -0.76 17.04 20.90
C PHE A 269 -1.58 18.34 20.96
N GLU A 270 -1.80 18.95 19.81
CA GLU A 270 -2.75 20.06 19.65
C GLU A 270 -4.18 19.54 19.72
N GLN A 271 -4.41 18.32 19.23
CA GLN A 271 -5.70 17.67 19.24
C GLN A 271 -5.55 16.16 19.45
N TYR A 272 -6.40 15.60 20.29
CA TYR A 272 -6.55 14.16 20.47
C TYR A 272 -8.03 13.82 20.63
N GLN A 273 -8.63 13.28 19.58
CA GLN A 273 -10.04 12.92 19.54
C GLN A 273 -10.21 11.41 19.41
N VAL A 274 -11.11 10.84 20.19
CA VAL A 274 -11.55 9.45 20.07
C VAL A 274 -13.07 9.48 19.93
N ASN A 275 -13.56 9.11 18.76
CA ASN A 275 -14.97 9.06 18.43
C ASN A 275 -15.37 7.59 18.25
N GLN A 276 -16.38 7.16 19.02
CA GLN A 276 -16.94 5.81 18.92
C GLN A 276 -18.38 5.89 18.43
N SER A 277 -18.73 5.10 17.43
CA SER A 277 -20.07 5.02 16.88
C SER A 277 -20.36 3.58 16.45
N GLY A 278 -21.22 2.90 17.20
CA GLY A 278 -21.46 1.47 16.99
C GLY A 278 -20.19 0.67 17.18
N ASN A 279 -19.82 -0.09 16.16
CA ASN A 279 -18.61 -0.92 16.14
C ASN A 279 -17.38 -0.20 15.53
N TYR A 280 -17.48 1.11 15.27
CA TYR A 280 -16.38 1.92 14.74
C TYR A 280 -15.75 2.76 15.83
N THR A 281 -14.43 2.86 15.79
CA THR A 281 -13.66 3.80 16.61
C THR A 281 -12.74 4.57 15.68
N VAL A 282 -12.85 5.89 15.65
CA VAL A 282 -11.99 6.78 14.88
C VAL A 282 -11.20 7.66 15.84
N VAL A 283 -9.89 7.66 15.69
CA VAL A 283 -8.96 8.48 16.47
C VAL A 283 -8.28 9.46 15.53
N LYS A 284 -8.37 10.75 15.87
CA LYS A 284 -7.63 11.82 15.18
C LYS A 284 -6.69 12.48 16.17
N ILE A 285 -5.44 12.57 15.80
CA ILE A 285 -4.40 13.27 16.57
C ILE A 285 -3.69 14.26 15.68
N VAL A 286 -3.44 15.45 16.20
CA VAL A 286 -2.77 16.54 15.49
C VAL A 286 -1.59 17.04 16.32
N SER A 287 -0.44 17.25 15.65
CA SER A 287 0.75 17.83 16.25
C SER A 287 1.58 18.56 15.17
N PRO A 288 2.28 19.65 15.51
CA PRO A 288 3.22 20.28 14.60
C PRO A 288 4.42 19.38 14.25
N GLU A 289 4.67 18.34 15.06
CA GLU A 289 5.78 17.42 14.90
C GLU A 289 5.31 16.06 14.33
N LEU A 290 5.83 15.67 13.15
CA LEU A 290 5.48 14.41 12.48
C LEU A 290 5.69 13.19 13.38
N PHE A 291 6.84 13.09 14.03
CA PHE A 291 7.17 11.92 14.84
C PHE A 291 6.32 11.81 16.11
N THR A 292 5.76 12.92 16.60
CA THR A 292 4.81 12.91 17.71
C THR A 292 3.54 12.17 17.33
N VAL A 293 3.00 12.41 16.11
CA VAL A 293 1.80 11.69 15.65
C VAL A 293 2.11 10.25 15.24
N LEU A 294 3.29 9.97 14.69
CA LEU A 294 3.67 8.63 14.27
C LEU A 294 3.96 7.67 15.43
N ASN A 295 4.59 8.18 16.51
CA ASN A 295 5.03 7.36 17.65
C ASN A 295 3.95 7.11 18.68
N GLU A 296 2.77 7.69 18.55
CA GLU A 296 1.67 7.41 19.46
C GLU A 296 1.17 5.97 19.26
N GLU A 297 1.14 5.20 20.34
CA GLU A 297 0.65 3.82 20.29
C GLU A 297 -0.87 3.80 20.08
N THR A 298 -1.31 3.02 19.11
CA THR A 298 -2.72 2.88 18.72
C THR A 298 -3.24 1.44 18.83
N SER A 299 -2.39 0.50 19.21
CA SER A 299 -2.74 -0.94 19.33
C SER A 299 -2.14 -1.58 20.59
#